data_18138bff5341add4fb5cd052beb588a4
#
_entry.id   18138bff5341add4fb5cd052beb588a4
#
_cell.length_a   1.000
_cell.length_b   1.000
_cell.length_c   1.000
_cell.angle_alpha   90.00
_cell.angle_beta   90.00
_cell.angle_gamma   90.00
#
_symmetry.space_group_name_H-M   'P 1'
#
loop_
_entity.id
_entity.type
_entity.pdbx_description
1 polymer ?
#
loop_
_entity_poly.entity_id
_entity_poly.type
_entity_poly.pdbx_seq_one_letter_code
_entity_poly.pdbx_strand_id
1 'polypeptide(L)'
;MFMQSHRPLRKYPIHFKSFVAICTEIPIILIGMQVASHARDSAIISQGASPSTNSSGANPTKKTPPPAKILDQDTGQHPENNDMLLGDIQGLRPWMAQYGLTFTAVDINEVWGNPHGGTKQGAAYEGMTTLTLNWDPEKLTGIKNGLFNVSALQIRGRTFSSENLSSLAPISGIEARRSTRLWELWYQQGFWDDKLSVRIGKLSLDQEFNISDYGTLFLNASFGWPMISSVDTYSGGIAYPLSSPGIRFSFQPNKNWTNLFAVTDDNPNDVSFCNPSGAFTCDPQAKNLSGTQFNFRTGVFIINELQYHLNPESDDQPQNYGYPGSYRLGAYFDSAGFPDQRYNALKQPLANPSVEQSAYMRRTNWSVYAIADQMIWRSSSDSIHSAGIFGRIQTAPGDRSPINVAGDAGIVYKGIFGNEHDSVGLGYGFGSFSDRARQYDRDYRYFNDPNWRVRGTEHHLEMTWQIQATPWLELKPDFQYIFNPGGGLQLNEGYHKRIQNEAIFGLRSTVNF
;
A
#
# COMPACT_ATOMS: atom_id res chain seq x y z
N MET A 1 -41.75 -45.10 -22.67
CA MET A 1 -42.50 -45.99 -21.76
C MET A 1 -41.72 -46.09 -20.47
N PHE A 2 -42.37 -45.66 -19.37
CA PHE A 2 -41.97 -45.68 -17.95
C PHE A 2 -40.81 -44.74 -17.53
N MET A 3 -40.97 -43.85 -16.70
CA MET A 3 -41.87 -43.37 -15.63
C MET A 3 -40.93 -42.82 -14.51
N GLN A 4 -41.24 -41.64 -14.12
CA GLN A 4 -40.70 -40.84 -12.99
C GLN A 4 -40.68 -41.61 -11.66
N SER A 5 -39.72 -41.27 -10.80
CA SER A 5 -40.00 -41.24 -9.36
C SER A 5 -39.23 -40.10 -8.68
N HIS A 6 -39.97 -39.07 -8.31
CA HIS A 6 -39.61 -38.05 -7.32
C HIS A 6 -39.56 -38.68 -5.91
N ARG A 7 -38.55 -38.37 -5.13
CA ARG A 7 -38.61 -38.41 -3.65
C ARG A 7 -38.21 -37.09 -3.05
N PRO A 8 -38.94 -36.59 -2.06
CA PRO A 8 -38.73 -35.26 -1.49
C PRO A 8 -37.63 -35.24 -0.41
N LEU A 9 -36.87 -34.12 -0.38
CA LEU A 9 -35.90 -33.80 0.65
C LEU A 9 -36.59 -33.52 1.99
N ARG A 10 -36.22 -34.24 3.03
CA ARG A 10 -36.60 -34.01 4.43
C ARG A 10 -35.88 -32.77 4.95
N LYS A 11 -36.64 -31.78 5.40
CA LYS A 11 -36.21 -30.66 6.22
C LYS A 11 -35.97 -31.13 7.66
N TYR A 12 -34.77 -30.89 8.19
CA TYR A 12 -34.53 -30.92 9.62
C TYR A 12 -34.30 -29.47 10.09
N PRO A 13 -34.98 -28.98 11.13
CA PRO A 13 -34.73 -27.70 11.72
C PRO A 13 -33.59 -27.83 12.73
N ILE A 14 -32.47 -27.15 12.49
CA ILE A 14 -31.44 -26.96 13.50
C ILE A 14 -31.76 -25.65 14.22
N HIS A 15 -32.13 -25.76 15.48
CA HIS A 15 -32.22 -24.64 16.42
C HIS A 15 -30.81 -24.11 16.72
N PHE A 16 -30.53 -22.90 16.25
CA PHE A 16 -29.40 -22.10 16.74
C PHE A 16 -29.96 -21.04 17.68
N LYS A 17 -29.92 -21.32 18.97
CA LYS A 17 -30.12 -20.32 20.02
C LYS A 17 -28.81 -20.13 20.77
N SER A 18 -28.44 -18.85 20.91
CA SER A 18 -27.56 -18.31 21.95
C SER A 18 -26.05 -18.48 21.74
N PHE A 19 -25.43 -17.50 21.06
CA PHE A 19 -24.20 -16.85 21.47
C PHE A 19 -23.97 -15.57 20.61
N VAL A 20 -24.85 -14.58 20.78
CA VAL A 20 -24.61 -13.20 20.32
C VAL A 20 -25.18 -12.27 21.39
N ALA A 21 -24.40 -11.96 22.37
CA ALA A 21 -24.59 -10.80 23.22
C ALA A 21 -23.26 -10.59 23.96
N ILE A 22 -22.52 -9.61 23.54
CA ILE A 22 -21.56 -8.73 24.23
C ILE A 22 -20.64 -8.18 23.14
N CYS A 23 -21.04 -7.06 22.57
CA CYS A 23 -20.23 -6.01 21.91
C CYS A 23 -21.11 -5.12 21.00
N THR A 24 -22.21 -4.64 21.55
CA THR A 24 -22.93 -3.50 21.00
C THR A 24 -23.41 -2.67 22.17
N GLU A 25 -22.63 -1.64 22.49
CA GLU A 25 -23.06 -0.38 23.12
C GLU A 25 -21.82 0.34 23.66
N ILE A 26 -21.17 1.10 22.76
CA ILE A 26 -20.42 2.29 23.17
C ILE A 26 -21.24 3.46 22.67
N PRO A 27 -21.92 4.22 23.56
CA PRO A 27 -22.63 5.40 23.15
C PRO A 27 -21.62 6.49 22.79
N ILE A 28 -21.71 7.00 21.57
CA ILE A 28 -21.08 8.24 21.14
C ILE A 28 -21.77 9.37 21.91
N ILE A 29 -21.12 9.86 22.96
CA ILE A 29 -21.52 11.08 23.64
C ILE A 29 -21.08 12.26 22.78
N LEU A 30 -21.99 12.83 22.03
CA LEU A 30 -21.87 14.15 21.42
C LEU A 30 -21.93 15.19 22.56
N ILE A 31 -20.78 15.67 22.99
CA ILE A 31 -20.71 16.87 23.83
C ILE A 31 -20.68 18.07 22.88
N GLY A 32 -21.84 18.71 22.74
CA GLY A 32 -21.97 20.04 22.15
C GLY A 32 -21.31 21.07 23.08
N MET A 33 -20.17 21.63 22.67
CA MET A 33 -19.62 22.83 23.30
C MET A 33 -20.10 24.05 22.52
N GLN A 34 -20.97 24.81 23.16
CA GLN A 34 -21.30 26.18 22.78
C GLN A 34 -20.07 27.07 22.99
N VAL A 35 -19.64 27.71 21.91
CA VAL A 35 -18.61 28.76 21.94
C VAL A 35 -19.28 30.04 22.41
N ALA A 36 -18.96 30.45 23.63
CA ALA A 36 -19.26 31.82 24.12
C ALA A 36 -18.08 32.72 23.76
N SER A 37 -18.35 33.68 22.87
CA SER A 37 -17.46 34.79 22.52
C SER A 37 -17.34 35.76 23.69
N HIS A 38 -16.12 36.04 24.14
CA HIS A 38 -15.82 37.31 24.84
C HIS A 38 -14.51 37.87 24.32
N ALA A 39 -14.67 38.93 23.54
CA ALA A 39 -13.63 39.89 23.25
C ALA A 39 -13.46 40.84 24.44
N ARG A 40 -12.24 41.16 24.81
CA ARG A 40 -11.85 42.50 25.32
C ARG A 40 -10.34 42.73 25.30
N ASP A 41 -10.09 43.87 24.79
CA ASP A 41 -8.91 44.68 24.49
C ASP A 41 -7.93 44.96 25.63
N SER A 42 -6.79 45.50 25.15
CA SER A 42 -5.89 46.53 25.70
C SER A 42 -4.63 46.00 26.35
N ALA A 43 -3.50 46.20 25.78
CA ALA A 43 -2.68 47.37 25.43
C ALA A 43 -1.55 47.68 26.45
N ILE A 44 -0.30 47.70 25.96
CA ILE A 44 0.76 48.71 26.07
C ILE A 44 1.83 48.61 27.20
N ILE A 45 3.12 48.71 26.71
CA ILE A 45 4.33 49.39 27.23
C ILE A 45 5.22 48.58 28.22
N SER A 46 6.50 48.42 28.05
CA SER A 46 7.71 49.01 27.52
C SER A 46 8.92 48.55 28.36
N GLN A 47 10.03 48.37 27.64
CA GLN A 47 11.43 48.64 28.01
C GLN A 47 12.06 48.14 29.32
N GLY A 48 13.25 47.54 29.15
CA GLY A 48 14.31 47.62 30.17
C GLY A 48 15.39 46.54 30.08
N ALA A 49 16.44 46.86 29.37
CA ALA A 49 17.88 46.58 29.60
C ALA A 49 18.36 45.31 30.36
N SER A 50 19.29 44.61 29.72
CA SER A 50 20.22 43.59 30.24
C SER A 50 21.11 44.12 31.41
N PRO A 51 21.83 43.24 32.17
CA PRO A 51 22.99 42.52 31.64
C PRO A 51 23.27 41.11 32.21
N SER A 52 23.94 40.33 31.35
CA SER A 52 24.92 39.25 31.54
C SER A 52 25.10 38.56 32.90
N THR A 53 25.00 37.23 32.93
CA THR A 53 26.03 36.33 33.47
C THR A 53 25.93 34.93 32.87
N ASN A 54 27.09 34.36 32.55
CA ASN A 54 27.34 33.05 32.02
C ASN A 54 26.84 31.93 32.93
N SER A 55 26.13 30.92 32.35
CA SER A 55 26.23 29.54 32.81
C SER A 55 25.94 28.61 31.65
N SER A 56 26.89 27.74 31.38
CA SER A 56 26.85 26.62 30.45
C SER A 56 25.66 25.69 30.72
N GLY A 57 24.73 25.63 29.79
CA GLY A 57 23.68 24.66 29.77
C GLY A 57 23.50 24.18 28.34
N ALA A 58 23.69 22.88 28.11
CA ALA A 58 23.55 22.22 26.82
C ALA A 58 22.17 22.47 26.26
N ASN A 59 22.11 22.98 25.04
CA ASN A 59 20.90 23.13 24.24
C ASN A 59 20.42 21.74 23.76
N PRO A 60 19.17 21.37 23.95
CA PRO A 60 18.64 20.20 23.29
C PRO A 60 18.49 20.50 21.79
N THR A 61 19.25 19.81 20.98
CA THR A 61 19.21 19.86 19.53
C THR A 61 17.80 19.46 19.04
N LYS A 62 17.11 20.37 18.34
CA LYS A 62 15.90 20.09 17.57
C LYS A 62 16.24 19.05 16.50
N LYS A 63 15.73 17.84 16.66
CA LYS A 63 15.76 16.81 15.62
C LYS A 63 14.80 17.21 14.50
N THR A 64 15.31 17.37 13.29
CA THR A 64 14.51 17.50 12.08
C THR A 64 13.84 16.15 11.78
N PRO A 65 12.51 16.07 11.59
CA PRO A 65 11.88 14.80 11.26
C PRO A 65 12.28 14.34 9.85
N PRO A 66 12.47 13.04 9.64
CA PRO A 66 12.70 12.45 8.31
C PRO A 66 11.49 12.66 7.40
N PRO A 67 11.63 12.56 6.06
CA PRO A 67 10.52 12.72 5.13
C PRO A 67 9.40 11.72 5.46
N ALA A 68 8.15 12.18 5.32
CA ALA A 68 6.96 11.43 5.69
C ALA A 68 6.97 10.04 5.02
N LYS A 69 7.41 9.04 5.75
CA LYS A 69 7.22 7.64 5.39
C LYS A 69 5.79 7.30 5.74
N ILE A 70 5.02 6.89 4.75
CA ILE A 70 3.73 6.26 4.99
C ILE A 70 4.01 4.98 5.79
N LEU A 71 3.60 4.99 7.08
CA LEU A 71 3.75 3.89 8.01
C LEU A 71 5.21 3.44 8.27
N ASP A 72 6.08 4.35 8.70
CA ASP A 72 7.35 3.94 9.30
C ASP A 72 7.09 3.41 10.72
N GLN A 73 6.77 2.13 10.83
CA GLN A 73 6.62 1.44 12.11
C GLN A 73 7.96 1.09 12.76
N ASP A 74 9.08 1.40 12.12
CA ASP A 74 10.40 0.91 12.51
C ASP A 74 11.29 1.95 13.25
N THR A 75 10.87 3.20 13.32
CA THR A 75 11.60 4.19 14.09
C THR A 75 11.01 4.27 15.49
N GLY A 76 11.49 3.70 16.50
CA GLY A 76 11.03 3.82 17.89
C GLY A 76 10.88 5.28 18.42
N GLN A 77 10.54 6.21 17.54
CA GLN A 77 10.18 7.59 17.86
C GLN A 77 8.71 7.61 18.27
N HIS A 78 8.47 7.85 19.52
CA HIS A 78 7.13 8.18 20.02
C HIS A 78 6.70 9.49 19.36
N PRO A 79 5.55 9.51 18.60
CA PRO A 79 5.00 10.77 18.11
C PRO A 79 4.81 11.72 19.31
N GLU A 80 5.19 12.97 19.14
CA GLU A 80 4.95 13.96 20.18
C GLU A 80 3.44 14.08 20.41
N ASN A 81 3.01 14.27 21.65
CA ASN A 81 1.58 14.32 22.01
C ASN A 81 0.76 15.35 21.21
N ASN A 82 1.42 16.33 20.58
CA ASN A 82 0.77 17.35 19.76
C ASN A 82 0.45 16.88 18.32
N ASP A 83 1.05 15.78 17.86
CA ASP A 83 0.86 15.26 16.49
C ASP A 83 -0.33 14.27 16.40
N MET A 84 -1.06 14.12 17.48
CA MET A 84 -2.20 13.23 17.59
C MET A 84 -3.46 13.96 18.05
N LEU A 85 -4.61 13.66 17.42
CA LEU A 85 -5.91 14.28 17.74
C LEU A 85 -6.30 14.11 19.22
N LEU A 86 -6.04 12.95 19.82
CA LEU A 86 -6.38 12.64 21.20
C LEU A 86 -5.24 12.91 22.20
N GLY A 87 -4.10 13.42 21.73
CA GLY A 87 -2.94 13.70 22.57
C GLY A 87 -2.51 12.49 23.38
N ASP A 88 -2.30 12.68 24.69
CA ASP A 88 -1.86 11.63 25.63
C ASP A 88 -2.97 10.69 26.13
N ILE A 89 -4.21 10.89 25.64
CA ILE A 89 -5.41 10.14 26.09
C ILE A 89 -5.52 10.15 27.63
N GLN A 90 -5.49 11.35 28.23
CA GLN A 90 -5.58 11.54 29.68
C GLN A 90 -4.52 10.75 30.49
N GLY A 91 -3.29 10.68 29.98
CA GLY A 91 -2.18 9.99 30.62
C GLY A 91 -2.06 8.49 30.30
N LEU A 92 -2.94 7.93 29.45
CA LEU A 92 -2.86 6.52 29.07
C LEU A 92 -1.60 6.21 28.28
N ARG A 93 -1.23 7.06 27.31
CA ARG A 93 -0.01 6.86 26.50
C ARG A 93 1.25 6.88 27.36
N PRO A 94 1.51 7.88 28.21
CA PRO A 94 2.65 7.87 29.12
C PRO A 94 2.65 6.67 30.08
N TRP A 95 1.47 6.24 30.54
CA TRP A 95 1.37 5.04 31.38
C TRP A 95 1.78 3.77 30.60
N MET A 96 1.28 3.58 29.37
CA MET A 96 1.67 2.46 28.52
C MET A 96 3.17 2.47 28.20
N ALA A 97 3.74 3.64 27.92
CA ALA A 97 5.16 3.81 27.60
C ALA A 97 6.11 3.37 28.74
N GLN A 98 5.66 3.41 30.01
CA GLN A 98 6.43 2.89 31.14
C GLN A 98 6.67 1.38 31.03
N TYR A 99 5.79 0.67 30.34
CA TYR A 99 5.87 -0.78 30.09
C TYR A 99 6.41 -1.12 28.70
N GLY A 100 6.90 -0.11 27.95
CA GLY A 100 7.37 -0.30 26.57
C GLY A 100 6.26 -0.44 25.54
N LEU A 101 5.00 -0.13 25.90
CA LEU A 101 3.86 -0.23 24.99
C LEU A 101 3.60 1.11 24.29
N THR A 102 3.44 1.05 22.96
CA THR A 102 3.03 2.19 22.13
C THR A 102 1.80 1.81 21.33
N PHE A 103 0.74 2.61 21.43
CA PHE A 103 -0.50 2.45 20.67
C PHE A 103 -0.66 3.59 19.68
N THR A 104 -0.93 3.26 18.41
CA THR A 104 -1.27 4.21 17.36
C THR A 104 -2.56 3.81 16.66
N ALA A 105 -3.34 4.83 16.27
CA ALA A 105 -4.51 4.65 15.44
C ALA A 105 -4.50 5.70 14.32
N VAL A 106 -4.60 5.24 13.08
CA VAL A 106 -4.64 6.09 11.88
C VAL A 106 -5.93 5.81 11.15
N ASP A 107 -6.68 6.86 10.84
CA ASP A 107 -7.95 6.75 10.12
C ASP A 107 -7.86 7.50 8.79
N ILE A 108 -8.03 6.78 7.69
CA ILE A 108 -8.03 7.32 6.33
C ILE A 108 -9.44 7.25 5.78
N ASN A 109 -9.90 8.38 5.22
CA ASN A 109 -11.19 8.47 4.56
C ASN A 109 -11.01 9.08 3.18
N GLU A 110 -11.71 8.53 2.20
CA GLU A 110 -11.63 8.98 0.81
C GLU A 110 -13.01 9.10 0.18
N VAL A 111 -13.15 10.09 -0.69
CA VAL A 111 -14.29 10.22 -1.59
C VAL A 111 -13.74 10.33 -3.00
N TRP A 112 -14.21 9.44 -3.87
CA TRP A 112 -13.81 9.36 -5.27
C TRP A 112 -14.99 9.55 -6.20
N GLY A 113 -14.75 10.13 -7.38
CA GLY A 113 -15.75 10.27 -8.43
C GLY A 113 -15.14 10.27 -9.83
N ASN A 114 -15.80 9.58 -10.78
CA ASN A 114 -15.43 9.60 -12.19
C ASN A 114 -16.54 10.23 -13.05
N PRO A 115 -16.44 11.52 -13.37
CA PRO A 115 -17.40 12.18 -14.25
C PRO A 115 -17.31 11.72 -15.71
N HIS A 116 -16.21 11.04 -16.09
CA HIS A 116 -15.98 10.56 -17.45
C HIS A 116 -15.29 9.21 -17.46
N GLY A 117 -15.70 8.34 -18.40
CA GLY A 117 -15.09 7.03 -18.62
C GLY A 117 -15.51 5.96 -17.62
N GLY A 118 -14.77 4.86 -17.61
CA GLY A 118 -15.05 3.69 -16.77
C GLY A 118 -16.18 2.81 -17.28
N THR A 119 -16.53 1.79 -16.50
CA THR A 119 -17.67 0.91 -16.75
C THR A 119 -18.98 1.61 -16.42
N LYS A 120 -18.98 2.47 -15.42
CA LYS A 120 -20.09 3.39 -15.08
C LYS A 120 -19.52 4.63 -14.40
N GLN A 121 -20.24 5.75 -14.53
CA GLN A 121 -19.94 6.99 -13.82
C GLN A 121 -20.58 6.96 -12.43
N GLY A 122 -19.95 7.62 -11.46
CA GLY A 122 -20.48 7.68 -10.11
C GLY A 122 -19.48 8.22 -9.10
N ALA A 123 -19.87 8.12 -7.83
CA ALA A 123 -19.01 8.44 -6.70
C ALA A 123 -19.13 7.38 -5.61
N ALA A 124 -18.06 7.21 -4.83
CA ALA A 124 -18.06 6.32 -3.69
C ALA A 124 -17.18 6.88 -2.57
N TYR A 125 -17.49 6.41 -1.37
CA TYR A 125 -16.69 6.59 -0.17
C TYR A 125 -15.95 5.31 0.15
N GLU A 126 -14.68 5.46 0.55
CA GLU A 126 -13.81 4.41 1.04
C GLU A 126 -13.15 4.85 2.34
N GLY A 127 -12.78 3.91 3.18
CA GLY A 127 -12.09 4.25 4.40
C GLY A 127 -11.38 3.06 5.04
N MET A 128 -10.34 3.38 5.79
CA MET A 128 -9.53 2.41 6.52
C MET A 128 -9.10 3.00 7.85
N THR A 129 -9.26 2.23 8.91
CA THR A 129 -8.63 2.50 10.19
C THR A 129 -7.56 1.45 10.45
N THR A 130 -6.35 1.88 10.73
CA THR A 130 -5.24 1.01 11.17
C THR A 130 -5.04 1.21 12.66
N LEU A 131 -5.07 0.11 13.41
CA LEU A 131 -4.74 0.07 14.84
C LEU A 131 -3.44 -0.71 15.00
N THR A 132 -2.46 -0.13 15.67
CA THR A 132 -1.16 -0.77 15.90
C THR A 132 -0.79 -0.70 17.37
N LEU A 133 -0.38 -1.84 17.92
CA LEU A 133 0.22 -1.96 19.23
C LEU A 133 1.64 -2.51 19.08
N ASN A 134 2.61 -1.70 19.46
CA ASN A 134 4.00 -2.10 19.56
C ASN A 134 4.39 -2.31 21.02
N TRP A 135 5.23 -3.32 21.27
CA TRP A 135 5.80 -3.59 22.57
C TRP A 135 7.31 -3.75 22.48
N ASP A 136 8.02 -2.84 23.15
CA ASP A 136 9.45 -2.92 23.43
C ASP A 136 9.65 -3.77 24.70
N PRO A 137 10.19 -5.00 24.61
CA PRO A 137 10.38 -5.87 25.74
C PRO A 137 11.49 -5.41 26.71
N GLU A 138 12.38 -4.50 26.31
CA GLU A 138 13.51 -4.06 27.15
C GLU A 138 13.03 -3.52 28.49
N LYS A 139 11.94 -2.74 28.49
CA LYS A 139 11.37 -2.14 29.71
C LYS A 139 10.97 -3.14 30.78
N LEU A 140 10.49 -4.32 30.39
CA LEU A 140 9.99 -5.34 31.33
C LEU A 140 10.94 -6.52 31.49
N THR A 141 11.65 -6.90 30.44
CA THR A 141 12.44 -8.15 30.41
C THR A 141 13.94 -7.92 30.34
N GLY A 142 14.37 -6.70 30.00
CA GLY A 142 15.77 -6.37 29.74
C GLY A 142 16.30 -6.87 28.38
N ILE A 143 15.44 -7.44 27.52
CA ILE A 143 15.81 -7.84 26.15
C ILE A 143 15.93 -6.59 25.30
N LYS A 144 17.16 -6.23 24.94
CA LYS A 144 17.47 -5.04 24.13
C LYS A 144 17.18 -5.28 22.65
N ASN A 145 16.82 -4.20 21.94
CA ASN A 145 16.63 -4.19 20.49
C ASN A 145 15.58 -5.19 20.01
N GLY A 146 14.63 -5.55 20.89
CA GLY A 146 13.47 -6.35 20.57
C GLY A 146 12.26 -5.46 20.27
N LEU A 147 11.39 -5.86 19.35
CA LEU A 147 10.11 -5.20 19.08
C LEU A 147 9.07 -6.23 18.71
N PHE A 148 7.92 -6.18 19.38
CA PHE A 148 6.75 -6.99 19.04
C PHE A 148 5.66 -6.07 18.48
N ASN A 149 5.04 -6.47 17.36
CA ASN A 149 3.97 -5.71 16.69
C ASN A 149 2.73 -6.56 16.55
N VAL A 150 1.59 -5.93 16.79
CA VAL A 150 0.26 -6.41 16.40
C VAL A 150 -0.47 -5.26 15.72
N SER A 151 -0.91 -5.46 14.49
CA SER A 151 -1.72 -4.47 13.78
C SER A 151 -3.00 -5.07 13.23
N ALA A 152 -4.05 -4.26 13.19
CA ALA A 152 -5.35 -4.63 12.67
C ALA A 152 -5.90 -3.53 11.75
N LEU A 153 -6.63 -3.94 10.72
CA LEU A 153 -7.31 -3.07 9.78
C LEU A 153 -8.83 -3.17 9.95
N GLN A 154 -9.49 -2.03 9.93
CA GLN A 154 -10.94 -1.93 9.73
C GLN A 154 -11.19 -1.21 8.42
N ILE A 155 -11.59 -1.97 7.38
CA ILE A 155 -11.80 -1.50 6.01
C ILE A 155 -13.30 -1.34 5.77
N ARG A 156 -13.71 -0.19 5.24
CA ARG A 156 -15.11 0.20 5.06
C ARG A 156 -15.33 0.94 3.73
N GLY A 157 -16.58 1.14 3.39
CA GLY A 157 -16.96 1.81 2.15
C GLY A 157 -17.15 0.85 0.98
N ARG A 158 -16.90 1.34 -0.24
CA ARG A 158 -17.07 0.60 -1.50
C ARG A 158 -15.73 0.54 -2.22
N THR A 159 -15.54 -0.48 -3.05
CA THR A 159 -14.35 -0.61 -3.91
C THR A 159 -14.62 0.14 -5.23
N PHE A 160 -14.20 1.40 -5.30
CA PHE A 160 -14.54 2.28 -6.41
C PHE A 160 -13.97 1.82 -7.74
N SER A 161 -12.70 1.38 -7.77
CA SER A 161 -12.05 0.91 -9.00
C SER A 161 -12.74 -0.32 -9.57
N SER A 162 -13.04 -1.32 -8.75
CA SER A 162 -13.69 -2.55 -9.21
C SER A 162 -15.15 -2.35 -9.62
N GLU A 163 -15.85 -1.36 -9.04
CA GLU A 163 -17.25 -1.11 -9.32
C GLU A 163 -17.51 -0.13 -10.46
N ASN A 164 -16.63 0.85 -10.66
CA ASN A 164 -16.85 1.96 -11.60
C ASN A 164 -15.83 2.02 -12.73
N LEU A 165 -14.63 1.46 -12.53
CA LEU A 165 -13.51 1.60 -13.45
C LEU A 165 -13.15 0.24 -14.09
N SER A 166 -12.08 0.24 -14.87
CA SER A 166 -11.47 -0.97 -15.45
C SER A 166 -9.96 -0.88 -15.48
N SER A 167 -9.39 -0.06 -14.61
CA SER A 167 -7.95 0.10 -14.47
C SER A 167 -7.27 -1.17 -13.95
N LEU A 168 -6.02 -1.39 -14.37
CA LEU A 168 -5.17 -2.50 -13.92
C LEU A 168 -4.78 -2.36 -12.44
N ALA A 169 -4.55 -1.13 -12.00
CA ALA A 169 -4.30 -0.82 -10.60
C ALA A 169 -5.50 -0.07 -10.00
N PRO A 170 -5.85 -0.33 -8.73
CA PRO A 170 -6.78 0.52 -8.00
C PRO A 170 -6.28 1.96 -7.94
N ILE A 171 -7.21 2.92 -7.99
CA ILE A 171 -6.87 4.35 -7.91
C ILE A 171 -6.43 4.78 -6.52
N SER A 172 -6.64 3.94 -5.54
CA SER A 172 -6.21 4.15 -4.16
C SER A 172 -5.54 2.91 -3.57
N GLY A 173 -4.41 3.12 -2.89
CA GLY A 173 -3.68 2.07 -2.17
C GLY A 173 -4.42 1.54 -0.94
N ILE A 174 -5.50 2.20 -0.46
CA ILE A 174 -6.34 1.68 0.63
C ILE A 174 -7.58 0.94 0.15
N GLU A 175 -7.83 0.91 -1.17
CA GLU A 175 -8.98 0.21 -1.72
C GLU A 175 -8.88 -1.30 -1.51
N ALA A 176 -9.79 -1.84 -0.71
CA ALA A 176 -9.83 -3.25 -0.41
C ALA A 176 -11.24 -3.71 0.00
N ARG A 177 -11.44 -5.04 0.04
CA ARG A 177 -12.69 -5.63 0.48
C ARG A 177 -12.98 -5.30 1.95
N ARG A 178 -14.21 -4.84 2.22
CA ARG A 178 -14.69 -4.53 3.59
C ARG A 178 -14.45 -5.70 4.54
N SER A 179 -13.72 -5.42 5.61
CA SER A 179 -13.41 -6.42 6.63
C SER A 179 -12.82 -5.76 7.88
N THR A 180 -12.87 -6.47 8.99
CA THR A 180 -11.99 -6.21 10.14
C THR A 180 -11.04 -7.38 10.24
N ARG A 181 -9.74 -7.11 10.14
CA ARG A 181 -8.74 -8.17 10.05
C ARG A 181 -7.49 -7.90 10.86
N LEU A 182 -6.89 -8.97 11.37
CA LEU A 182 -5.50 -8.97 11.77
C LEU A 182 -4.66 -8.73 10.51
N TRP A 183 -3.83 -7.69 10.52
CA TRP A 183 -2.95 -7.40 9.39
C TRP A 183 -1.59 -8.00 9.62
N GLU A 184 -0.82 -7.47 10.58
CA GLU A 184 0.50 -7.98 10.90
C GLU A 184 0.57 -8.49 12.35
N LEU A 185 1.42 -9.49 12.56
CA LEU A 185 1.74 -10.05 13.86
C LEU A 185 3.14 -10.60 13.81
N TRP A 186 4.11 -9.86 14.34
CA TRP A 186 5.51 -10.25 14.26
C TRP A 186 6.34 -9.82 15.45
N TYR A 187 7.48 -10.49 15.62
CA TYR A 187 8.56 -10.11 16.52
C TYR A 187 9.82 -9.81 15.71
N GLN A 188 10.50 -8.73 16.04
CA GLN A 188 11.77 -8.32 15.46
C GLN A 188 12.84 -8.30 16.54
N GLN A 189 14.06 -8.75 16.21
CA GLN A 189 15.25 -8.68 17.05
C GLN A 189 16.39 -8.02 16.28
N GLY A 190 16.97 -6.99 16.88
CA GLY A 190 18.19 -6.35 16.42
C GLY A 190 19.44 -7.03 16.96
N PHE A 191 20.48 -7.08 16.15
CA PHE A 191 21.80 -7.65 16.46
C PHE A 191 22.89 -6.70 15.94
N TRP A 192 24.09 -6.76 16.57
CA TRP A 192 25.28 -6.01 16.13
C TRP A 192 25.04 -4.50 16.07
N ASP A 193 24.54 -3.93 17.15
CA ASP A 193 24.15 -2.51 17.21
C ASP A 193 23.18 -2.14 16.07
N ASP A 194 22.13 -2.95 15.91
CA ASP A 194 21.06 -2.83 14.91
C ASP A 194 21.49 -2.89 13.44
N LYS A 195 22.74 -3.30 13.15
CA LYS A 195 23.19 -3.55 11.77
C LYS A 195 22.50 -4.72 11.10
N LEU A 196 22.03 -5.70 11.88
CA LEU A 196 21.20 -6.79 11.41
C LEU A 196 19.91 -6.80 12.21
N SER A 197 18.76 -6.78 11.56
CA SER A 197 17.48 -7.07 12.19
C SER A 197 16.82 -8.29 11.54
N VAL A 198 16.22 -9.13 12.38
CA VAL A 198 15.48 -10.33 11.95
C VAL A 198 14.06 -10.18 12.45
N ARG A 199 13.08 -10.25 11.53
CA ARG A 199 11.65 -10.17 11.82
C ARG A 199 11.01 -11.50 11.44
N ILE A 200 10.20 -12.07 12.34
CA ILE A 200 9.48 -13.33 12.12
C ILE A 200 8.03 -13.18 12.52
N GLY A 201 7.14 -13.71 11.72
CA GLY A 201 5.70 -13.65 11.98
C GLY A 201 4.87 -13.52 10.72
N LYS A 202 3.77 -12.81 10.82
CA LYS A 202 2.87 -12.48 9.71
C LYS A 202 3.22 -11.09 9.21
N LEU A 203 3.75 -11.01 7.98
CA LEU A 203 4.42 -9.84 7.41
C LEU A 203 3.66 -9.33 6.17
N SER A 204 3.63 -8.02 5.98
CA SER A 204 3.26 -7.35 4.73
C SER A 204 4.53 -6.78 4.11
N LEU A 205 4.89 -7.22 2.89
CA LEU A 205 6.18 -6.89 2.29
C LEU A 205 6.20 -5.53 1.60
N ASP A 206 5.05 -5.01 1.22
CA ASP A 206 4.88 -3.67 0.62
C ASP A 206 5.23 -2.51 1.56
N GLN A 207 5.51 -2.81 2.83
CA GLN A 207 5.97 -1.82 3.80
C GLN A 207 7.48 -1.54 3.69
N GLU A 208 8.25 -2.44 3.10
CA GLU A 208 9.72 -2.35 3.08
C GLU A 208 10.32 -2.57 1.68
N PHE A 209 9.71 -3.43 0.84
CA PHE A 209 10.23 -3.82 -0.46
C PHE A 209 9.53 -3.09 -1.61
N ASN A 210 10.27 -2.80 -2.66
CA ASN A 210 9.77 -2.23 -3.91
C ASN A 210 9.09 -0.86 -3.75
N ILE A 211 9.60 -0.05 -2.81
CA ILE A 211 9.06 1.27 -2.45
C ILE A 211 9.93 2.36 -3.06
N SER A 212 9.30 3.38 -3.67
CA SER A 212 9.92 4.66 -3.99
C SER A 212 9.59 5.69 -2.92
N ASP A 213 10.61 6.38 -2.39
CA ASP A 213 10.41 7.38 -1.33
C ASP A 213 9.55 8.57 -1.80
N TYR A 214 9.73 9.02 -3.05
CA TYR A 214 8.88 10.06 -3.63
C TYR A 214 7.54 9.53 -4.15
N GLY A 215 7.50 8.25 -4.57
CA GLY A 215 6.29 7.58 -5.01
C GLY A 215 5.21 7.46 -3.93
N THR A 216 5.60 7.47 -2.66
CA THR A 216 4.66 7.39 -1.51
C THR A 216 3.71 8.60 -1.39
N LEU A 217 3.98 9.71 -2.09
CA LEU A 217 3.08 10.86 -2.14
C LEU A 217 1.75 10.50 -2.82
N PHE A 218 1.79 9.67 -3.86
CA PHE A 218 0.69 9.39 -4.76
C PHE A 218 -0.29 8.38 -4.16
N LEU A 219 -1.54 8.43 -4.59
CA LEU A 219 -2.64 7.63 -4.05
C LEU A 219 -2.92 6.37 -4.84
N ASN A 220 -2.66 6.38 -6.17
CA ASN A 220 -2.84 5.21 -7.01
C ASN A 220 -1.98 4.04 -6.50
N ALA A 221 -2.60 2.88 -6.37
CA ALA A 221 -1.96 1.69 -5.78
C ALA A 221 -0.67 1.27 -6.49
N SER A 222 -0.52 1.60 -7.78
CA SER A 222 0.68 1.25 -8.56
C SER A 222 1.95 1.92 -8.04
N PHE A 223 1.86 3.13 -7.45
CA PHE A 223 3.01 3.83 -6.85
C PHE A 223 3.44 3.22 -5.51
N GLY A 224 2.52 2.53 -4.82
CA GLY A 224 2.83 1.68 -3.66
C GLY A 224 3.32 0.30 -4.10
N TRP A 225 2.44 -0.71 -4.10
CA TRP A 225 2.74 -2.06 -4.58
C TRP A 225 2.54 -2.15 -6.10
N PRO A 226 3.62 -2.31 -6.91
CA PRO A 226 3.56 -2.16 -8.36
C PRO A 226 2.65 -3.17 -9.06
N MET A 227 2.19 -2.82 -10.27
CA MET A 227 1.25 -3.64 -11.05
C MET A 227 1.72 -5.09 -11.25
N ILE A 228 2.99 -5.33 -11.57
CA ILE A 228 3.52 -6.69 -11.73
C ILE A 228 3.46 -7.46 -10.41
N SER A 229 3.89 -6.85 -9.33
CA SER A 229 3.86 -7.48 -8.00
C SER A 229 2.43 -7.75 -7.51
N SER A 230 1.45 -6.98 -7.98
CA SER A 230 0.03 -7.14 -7.66
C SER A 230 -0.66 -8.15 -8.60
N VAL A 231 -0.55 -7.96 -9.92
CA VAL A 231 -1.32 -8.74 -10.92
C VAL A 231 -0.73 -10.13 -11.15
N ASP A 232 0.58 -10.29 -11.06
CA ASP A 232 1.30 -11.51 -11.44
C ASP A 232 1.66 -12.41 -10.25
N THR A 233 1.11 -12.15 -9.08
CA THR A 233 1.30 -12.95 -7.87
C THR A 233 -0.03 -13.51 -7.33
N TYR A 234 0.05 -14.54 -6.48
CA TYR A 234 -1.13 -15.07 -5.82
C TYR A 234 -1.74 -14.05 -4.86
N SER A 235 -3.06 -14.00 -4.81
CA SER A 235 -3.83 -13.11 -3.92
C SER A 235 -3.55 -11.60 -4.10
N GLY A 236 -2.83 -11.18 -5.14
CA GLY A 236 -2.39 -9.80 -5.30
C GLY A 236 -1.06 -9.49 -4.61
N GLY A 237 -0.36 -10.52 -4.15
CA GLY A 237 0.92 -10.43 -3.44
C GLY A 237 0.78 -10.38 -1.91
N ILE A 238 1.94 -10.32 -1.26
CA ILE A 238 2.07 -10.21 0.20
C ILE A 238 2.11 -8.71 0.54
N ALA A 239 1.00 -8.05 0.28
CA ALA A 239 0.84 -6.61 0.35
C ALA A 239 -0.54 -6.26 0.92
N TYR A 240 -0.71 -5.04 1.41
CA TYR A 240 -1.99 -4.53 1.89
C TYR A 240 -3.18 -4.99 1.01
N PRO A 241 -4.28 -5.46 1.56
CA PRO A 241 -4.61 -5.66 2.98
C PRO A 241 -4.21 -7.03 3.51
N LEU A 242 -3.34 -7.75 2.81
CA LEU A 242 -2.94 -9.11 3.10
C LEU A 242 -1.52 -9.17 3.65
N SER A 243 -1.24 -10.23 4.40
CA SER A 243 0.07 -10.52 4.97
C SER A 243 0.25 -12.03 5.04
N SER A 244 1.50 -12.49 4.97
CA SER A 244 1.86 -13.92 4.99
C SER A 244 2.81 -14.25 6.13
N PRO A 245 2.74 -15.49 6.65
CA PRO A 245 3.76 -15.96 7.58
C PRO A 245 5.12 -16.05 6.87
N GLY A 246 6.17 -15.62 7.57
CA GLY A 246 7.52 -15.60 7.01
C GLY A 246 8.57 -15.02 7.93
N ILE A 247 9.74 -14.84 7.35
CA ILE A 247 10.91 -14.26 8.00
C ILE A 247 11.54 -13.21 7.09
N ARG A 248 11.95 -12.08 7.67
CA ARG A 248 12.66 -11.01 6.99
C ARG A 248 13.96 -10.68 7.70
N PHE A 249 15.00 -10.46 6.92
CA PHE A 249 16.33 -9.99 7.34
C PHE A 249 16.57 -8.60 6.74
N SER A 250 17.05 -7.67 7.55
CA SER A 250 17.57 -6.38 7.11
C SER A 250 19.00 -6.27 7.59
N PHE A 251 19.93 -6.07 6.66
CA PHE A 251 21.35 -5.91 6.99
C PHE A 251 21.86 -4.57 6.45
N GLN A 252 22.28 -3.69 7.39
CA GLN A 252 22.81 -2.36 7.12
C GLN A 252 24.23 -2.22 7.67
N PRO A 253 25.25 -2.63 6.91
CA PRO A 253 26.65 -2.58 7.39
C PRO A 253 27.14 -1.15 7.65
N ASN A 254 26.58 -0.18 6.92
CA ASN A 254 26.89 1.26 7.06
C ASN A 254 25.71 2.10 6.57
N LYS A 255 25.78 3.43 6.69
CA LYS A 255 24.72 4.38 6.33
C LYS A 255 24.35 4.38 4.82
N ASN A 256 25.22 3.88 3.94
CA ASN A 256 25.03 3.91 2.50
C ASN A 256 24.40 2.61 1.93
N TRP A 257 24.51 1.48 2.60
CA TRP A 257 24.09 0.20 2.07
C TRP A 257 23.10 -0.48 2.99
N THR A 258 22.00 -0.94 2.42
CA THR A 258 21.03 -1.82 3.07
C THR A 258 20.71 -3.00 2.16
N ASN A 259 20.66 -4.21 2.71
CA ASN A 259 20.13 -5.38 2.03
C ASN A 259 18.93 -5.90 2.79
N LEU A 260 17.80 -6.00 2.09
CA LEU A 260 16.57 -6.60 2.59
C LEU A 260 16.40 -7.98 1.94
N PHE A 261 16.05 -8.98 2.74
CA PHE A 261 15.76 -10.32 2.28
C PHE A 261 14.57 -10.89 3.04
N ALA A 262 13.59 -11.46 2.34
CA ALA A 262 12.47 -12.12 2.99
C ALA A 262 12.11 -13.43 2.30
N VAL A 263 11.61 -14.36 3.12
CA VAL A 263 11.01 -15.63 2.71
C VAL A 263 9.66 -15.76 3.40
N THR A 264 8.60 -15.93 2.61
CA THR A 264 7.22 -16.03 3.11
C THR A 264 6.45 -17.13 2.38
N ASP A 265 5.28 -17.51 2.87
CA ASP A 265 4.28 -18.19 2.03
C ASP A 265 3.82 -17.24 0.91
N ASP A 266 3.58 -17.78 -0.29
CA ASP A 266 3.28 -17.01 -1.50
C ASP A 266 1.82 -16.58 -1.64
N ASN A 267 0.89 -17.22 -0.90
CA ASN A 267 -0.55 -17.08 -1.12
C ASN A 267 -1.30 -16.82 0.19
N PRO A 268 -1.35 -15.56 0.66
CA PRO A 268 -1.90 -15.22 1.96
C PRO A 268 -3.38 -15.62 2.18
N ASN A 269 -4.15 -15.80 1.10
CA ASN A 269 -5.58 -16.12 1.18
C ASN A 269 -5.94 -17.54 0.71
N ASP A 270 -4.97 -18.36 0.30
CA ASP A 270 -5.22 -19.72 -0.22
C ASP A 270 -6.28 -19.72 -1.33
N VAL A 271 -6.11 -18.85 -2.32
CA VAL A 271 -6.98 -18.74 -3.50
C VAL A 271 -6.23 -19.19 -4.75
N SER A 272 -7.00 -19.60 -5.79
CA SER A 272 -6.43 -19.86 -7.10
C SER A 272 -5.84 -18.59 -7.71
N PHE A 273 -4.84 -18.73 -8.57
CA PHE A 273 -4.26 -17.59 -9.29
C PHE A 273 -5.33 -16.86 -10.10
N CYS A 274 -5.43 -15.56 -9.89
CA CYS A 274 -6.37 -14.69 -10.59
C CYS A 274 -5.77 -14.26 -11.92
N ASN A 275 -6.16 -14.94 -13.00
CA ASN A 275 -5.74 -14.54 -14.34
C ASN A 275 -6.67 -13.43 -14.87
N PRO A 276 -6.19 -12.18 -15.09
CA PRO A 276 -6.99 -11.10 -15.63
C PRO A 276 -7.43 -11.32 -17.10
N SER A 277 -6.98 -12.39 -17.76
CA SER A 277 -7.50 -12.81 -19.08
C SER A 277 -8.90 -13.42 -19.01
N GLY A 278 -9.29 -13.97 -17.88
CA GLY A 278 -10.66 -14.46 -17.62
C GLY A 278 -11.45 -13.40 -16.89
N ALA A 279 -12.75 -13.31 -17.18
CA ALA A 279 -13.66 -12.34 -16.59
C ALA A 279 -13.30 -11.94 -15.15
N PHE A 280 -13.47 -10.66 -14.79
CA PHE A 280 -13.24 -10.05 -13.46
C PHE A 280 -14.06 -10.70 -12.30
N THR A 281 -14.23 -12.01 -12.32
CA THR A 281 -14.95 -12.78 -11.30
C THR A 281 -14.05 -13.22 -10.15
N CYS A 282 -12.75 -12.96 -10.26
CA CYS A 282 -11.78 -13.36 -9.26
C CYS A 282 -11.67 -12.27 -8.18
N ASP A 283 -12.04 -12.63 -6.96
CA ASP A 283 -11.82 -11.79 -5.79
C ASP A 283 -10.72 -12.43 -4.91
N PRO A 284 -9.46 -11.97 -5.02
CA PRO A 284 -8.37 -12.53 -4.25
C PRO A 284 -8.51 -12.31 -2.75
N GLN A 285 -9.39 -11.39 -2.33
CA GLN A 285 -9.63 -11.07 -0.92
C GLN A 285 -10.88 -11.77 -0.35
N ALA A 286 -11.55 -12.65 -1.11
CA ALA A 286 -12.79 -13.29 -0.70
C ALA A 286 -12.65 -14.25 0.49
N LYS A 287 -11.49 -14.87 0.64
CA LYS A 287 -11.16 -15.74 1.76
C LYS A 287 -10.39 -14.99 2.85
N ASN A 288 -10.28 -15.59 4.03
CA ASN A 288 -9.49 -15.08 5.16
C ASN A 288 -9.81 -13.61 5.51
N LEU A 289 -11.08 -13.24 5.55
CA LEU A 289 -11.53 -11.87 5.84
C LEU A 289 -11.08 -11.37 7.22
N SER A 290 -10.92 -12.30 8.19
CA SER A 290 -10.41 -11.97 9.54
C SER A 290 -8.89 -11.78 9.59
N GLY A 291 -8.14 -12.17 8.56
CA GLY A 291 -6.68 -12.16 8.55
C GLY A 291 -6.02 -13.16 9.52
N THR A 292 -6.79 -14.05 10.16
CA THR A 292 -6.29 -14.97 11.21
C THR A 292 -5.84 -16.33 10.70
N GLN A 293 -5.97 -16.59 9.40
CA GLN A 293 -5.44 -17.81 8.80
C GLN A 293 -3.95 -17.61 8.45
N PHE A 294 -3.17 -18.65 8.73
CA PHE A 294 -1.75 -18.75 8.37
C PHE A 294 -1.64 -19.86 7.33
N ASN A 295 -1.41 -19.50 6.07
CA ASN A 295 -1.24 -20.46 4.99
C ASN A 295 0.22 -20.91 4.90
N PHE A 296 0.45 -22.21 4.59
CA PHE A 296 1.77 -22.82 4.36
C PHE A 296 1.66 -23.92 3.29
N ARG A 297 0.71 -23.81 2.35
CA ARG A 297 0.32 -24.96 1.51
C ARG A 297 0.67 -24.80 0.04
N THR A 298 0.90 -23.60 -0.45
CA THR A 298 0.95 -23.33 -1.88
C THR A 298 2.37 -23.27 -2.41
N GLY A 299 3.18 -22.36 -1.93
CA GLY A 299 4.55 -22.18 -2.38
C GLY A 299 5.35 -21.30 -1.43
N VAL A 300 6.52 -20.92 -1.89
CA VAL A 300 7.43 -20.03 -1.15
C VAL A 300 7.72 -18.83 -2.02
N PHE A 301 7.47 -17.64 -1.45
CA PHE A 301 7.86 -16.36 -2.03
C PHE A 301 9.16 -15.90 -1.41
N ILE A 302 10.14 -15.59 -2.23
CA ILE A 302 11.47 -15.10 -1.82
C ILE A 302 11.69 -13.76 -2.49
N ILE A 303 12.08 -12.75 -1.74
CA ILE A 303 12.42 -11.42 -2.26
C ILE A 303 13.74 -10.94 -1.67
N ASN A 304 14.57 -10.33 -2.52
CA ASN A 304 15.80 -9.65 -2.09
C ASN A 304 15.88 -8.29 -2.75
N GLU A 305 16.30 -7.29 -1.98
CA GLU A 305 16.49 -5.93 -2.45
C GLU A 305 17.79 -5.36 -1.88
N LEU A 306 18.66 -4.87 -2.76
CA LEU A 306 19.86 -4.12 -2.41
C LEU A 306 19.59 -2.64 -2.59
N GLN A 307 19.82 -1.84 -1.53
CA GLN A 307 19.62 -0.40 -1.50
C GLN A 307 20.97 0.30 -1.34
N TYR A 308 21.16 1.36 -2.13
CA TYR A 308 22.28 2.28 -1.99
C TYR A 308 21.76 3.69 -1.72
N HIS A 309 22.18 4.28 -0.59
CA HIS A 309 21.83 5.63 -0.19
C HIS A 309 23.02 6.57 -0.51
N LEU A 310 22.80 7.45 -1.48
CA LEU A 310 23.74 8.51 -1.85
C LEU A 310 23.56 9.68 -0.91
N ASN A 311 24.65 10.20 -0.34
CA ASN A 311 24.65 11.34 0.57
C ASN A 311 23.54 11.24 1.65
N PRO A 312 23.48 10.13 2.42
CA PRO A 312 22.45 9.96 3.43
C PRO A 312 22.55 11.08 4.46
N GLU A 313 21.44 11.73 4.78
CA GLU A 313 21.39 12.77 5.80
C GLU A 313 21.79 12.17 7.16
N SER A 314 22.62 12.88 7.90
CA SER A 314 23.11 12.45 9.20
C SER A 314 23.30 13.65 10.11
N ASP A 315 22.96 13.50 11.38
CA ASP A 315 23.08 14.53 12.42
C ASP A 315 24.52 15.02 12.62
N ASP A 316 25.52 14.20 12.24
CA ASP A 316 26.94 14.47 12.44
C ASP A 316 27.62 15.19 11.27
N GLN A 317 26.94 15.40 10.15
CA GLN A 317 27.50 16.03 8.97
C GLN A 317 26.67 17.23 8.53
N PRO A 318 27.28 18.42 8.38
CA PRO A 318 26.56 19.56 7.84
C PRO A 318 26.10 19.24 6.41
N GLN A 319 24.91 19.70 6.07
CA GLN A 319 24.13 19.46 4.85
C GLN A 319 24.83 19.88 3.52
N ASN A 320 26.12 19.96 3.46
CA ASN A 320 26.91 20.44 2.32
C ASN A 320 27.43 19.36 1.38
N TYR A 321 27.03 18.09 1.58
CA TYR A 321 27.54 16.93 0.82
C TYR A 321 26.63 16.48 -0.35
N GLY A 322 26.09 17.42 -1.11
CA GLY A 322 25.27 17.09 -2.28
C GLY A 322 23.85 16.70 -1.93
N TYR A 323 23.06 16.40 -2.95
CA TYR A 323 21.65 16.03 -2.78
C TYR A 323 21.52 14.54 -2.44
N PRO A 324 20.65 14.17 -1.47
CA PRO A 324 20.39 12.79 -1.13
C PRO A 324 19.69 12.05 -2.27
N GLY A 325 19.95 10.77 -2.39
CA GLY A 325 19.30 9.87 -3.32
C GLY A 325 19.27 8.44 -2.79
N SER A 326 18.31 7.64 -3.26
CA SER A 326 18.16 6.23 -2.92
C SER A 326 18.00 5.42 -4.21
N TYR A 327 18.82 4.40 -4.39
CA TYR A 327 18.81 3.52 -5.55
C TYR A 327 18.63 2.08 -5.09
N ARG A 328 17.64 1.39 -5.65
CA ARG A 328 17.27 0.04 -5.22
C ARG A 328 17.26 -0.90 -6.41
N LEU A 329 17.79 -2.08 -6.22
CA LEU A 329 17.75 -3.19 -7.19
C LEU A 329 17.21 -4.41 -6.46
N GLY A 330 16.09 -4.94 -6.94
CA GLY A 330 15.43 -6.06 -6.29
C GLY A 330 14.97 -7.11 -7.27
N ALA A 331 14.73 -8.30 -6.72
CA ALA A 331 14.14 -9.43 -7.44
C ALA A 331 13.29 -10.26 -6.48
N TYR A 332 12.22 -10.85 -7.01
CA TYR A 332 11.51 -11.90 -6.31
C TYR A 332 11.39 -13.19 -7.12
N PHE A 333 11.19 -14.26 -6.40
CA PHE A 333 10.97 -15.61 -6.91
C PHE A 333 9.81 -16.24 -6.17
N ASP A 334 8.90 -16.87 -6.93
CA ASP A 334 7.75 -17.60 -6.41
C ASP A 334 7.80 -19.05 -6.92
N SER A 335 7.74 -20.00 -6.00
CA SER A 335 7.90 -21.43 -6.31
C SER A 335 6.61 -22.11 -6.77
N ALA A 336 5.47 -21.44 -6.70
CA ALA A 336 4.17 -22.00 -7.08
C ALA A 336 4.03 -22.19 -8.60
N GLY A 337 2.90 -22.78 -9.00
CA GLY A 337 2.56 -22.99 -10.40
C GLY A 337 1.71 -21.84 -10.96
N PHE A 338 2.05 -21.34 -12.15
CA PHE A 338 1.37 -20.24 -12.82
C PHE A 338 0.79 -20.68 -14.17
N PRO A 339 -0.44 -20.30 -14.54
CA PRO A 339 -1.03 -20.69 -15.80
C PRO A 339 -0.34 -19.99 -16.99
N ASP A 340 -0.02 -20.77 -18.04
CA ASP A 340 0.41 -20.20 -19.31
C ASP A 340 -0.70 -19.29 -19.86
N GLN A 341 -0.32 -18.12 -20.36
CA GLN A 341 -1.26 -17.10 -20.80
C GLN A 341 -1.93 -17.41 -22.14
N ARG A 342 -1.52 -18.47 -22.85
CA ARG A 342 -2.05 -18.81 -24.17
C ARG A 342 -2.30 -20.28 -24.42
N TYR A 343 -1.52 -21.21 -23.83
CA TYR A 343 -1.50 -22.60 -24.25
C TYR A 343 -1.90 -23.58 -23.16
N ASN A 344 -2.57 -24.68 -23.59
CA ASN A 344 -2.77 -25.88 -22.78
C ASN A 344 -1.51 -26.77 -22.78
N ALA A 345 -1.56 -27.92 -22.10
CA ALA A 345 -0.45 -28.86 -21.99
C ALA A 345 0.01 -29.45 -23.35
N LEU A 346 -0.90 -29.50 -24.33
CA LEU A 346 -0.63 -29.97 -25.69
C LEU A 346 -0.17 -28.85 -26.63
N LYS A 347 0.14 -27.65 -26.11
CA LYS A 347 0.53 -26.44 -26.87
C LYS A 347 -0.56 -25.96 -27.84
N GLN A 348 -1.82 -26.24 -27.54
CA GLN A 348 -2.95 -25.73 -28.31
C GLN A 348 -3.45 -24.43 -27.70
N PRO A 349 -3.93 -23.47 -28.53
CA PRO A 349 -4.44 -22.20 -28.02
C PRO A 349 -5.66 -22.38 -27.12
N LEU A 350 -5.62 -21.84 -25.89
CA LEU A 350 -6.73 -21.88 -24.93
C LEU A 350 -8.02 -21.21 -25.45
N ALA A 351 -7.87 -20.23 -26.33
CA ALA A 351 -9.00 -19.55 -26.94
C ALA A 351 -9.77 -20.42 -27.95
N ASN A 352 -9.22 -21.56 -28.38
CA ASN A 352 -9.93 -22.46 -29.30
C ASN A 352 -10.97 -23.29 -28.50
N PRO A 353 -12.30 -23.14 -28.75
CA PRO A 353 -13.33 -23.86 -28.01
C PRO A 353 -13.34 -25.38 -28.26
N SER A 354 -12.62 -25.86 -29.28
CA SER A 354 -12.56 -27.30 -29.64
C SER A 354 -11.45 -28.06 -28.91
N VAL A 355 -10.68 -27.41 -28.04
CA VAL A 355 -9.59 -28.05 -27.27
C VAL A 355 -9.83 -27.93 -25.78
N GLU A 356 -9.05 -28.69 -24.99
CA GLU A 356 -9.06 -28.54 -23.54
C GLU A 356 -8.58 -27.14 -23.14
N GLN A 357 -9.42 -26.43 -22.38
CA GLN A 357 -9.17 -25.03 -21.97
C GLN A 357 -8.40 -24.90 -20.65
N SER A 358 -7.90 -26.01 -20.09
CA SER A 358 -7.03 -25.99 -18.92
C SER A 358 -5.63 -25.50 -19.30
N ALA A 359 -5.20 -24.38 -18.75
CA ALA A 359 -3.90 -23.82 -19.05
C ALA A 359 -2.75 -24.76 -18.63
N TYR A 360 -1.69 -24.79 -19.41
CA TYR A 360 -0.44 -25.43 -18.98
C TYR A 360 0.12 -24.72 -17.76
N MET A 361 0.31 -25.46 -16.66
CA MET A 361 0.86 -24.89 -15.43
C MET A 361 2.39 -24.81 -15.54
N ARG A 362 2.89 -23.58 -15.61
CA ARG A 362 4.30 -23.25 -15.54
C ARG A 362 4.77 -23.37 -14.10
N ARG A 363 5.93 -23.96 -13.87
CA ARG A 363 6.57 -23.96 -12.55
C ARG A 363 7.23 -22.60 -12.34
N THR A 364 7.07 -22.06 -11.13
CA THR A 364 7.71 -20.83 -10.65
C THR A 364 7.31 -19.56 -11.42
N ASN A 365 7.44 -18.43 -10.78
CA ASN A 365 7.44 -17.11 -11.37
C ASN A 365 8.58 -16.29 -10.76
N TRP A 366 8.97 -15.20 -11.42
CA TRP A 366 9.99 -14.30 -10.91
C TRP A 366 9.81 -12.89 -11.50
N SER A 367 10.39 -11.91 -10.85
CA SER A 367 10.46 -10.56 -11.36
C SER A 367 11.74 -9.89 -10.91
N VAL A 368 12.22 -8.95 -11.70
CA VAL A 368 13.30 -8.03 -11.32
C VAL A 368 12.82 -6.59 -11.45
N TYR A 369 13.29 -5.72 -10.56
CA TYR A 369 12.95 -4.31 -10.56
C TYR A 369 14.13 -3.43 -10.16
N ALA A 370 14.07 -2.18 -10.60
CA ALA A 370 15.01 -1.13 -10.20
C ALA A 370 14.23 0.13 -9.87
N ILE A 371 14.69 0.85 -8.84
CA ILE A 371 14.09 2.11 -8.35
C ILE A 371 15.20 3.13 -8.17
N ALA A 372 14.91 4.37 -8.52
CA ALA A 372 15.78 5.52 -8.27
C ALA A 372 14.94 6.66 -7.73
N ASP A 373 15.32 7.17 -6.57
CA ASP A 373 14.80 8.37 -5.95
C ASP A 373 15.94 9.37 -5.82
N GLN A 374 15.81 10.57 -6.37
CA GLN A 374 16.89 11.55 -6.35
C GLN A 374 16.35 12.95 -6.07
N MET A 375 16.82 13.58 -5.01
CA MET A 375 16.66 15.03 -4.85
C MET A 375 17.47 15.74 -5.93
N ILE A 376 16.83 16.62 -6.69
CA ILE A 376 17.47 17.34 -7.81
C ILE A 376 17.67 18.82 -7.50
N TRP A 377 16.98 19.33 -6.50
CA TRP A 377 17.07 20.72 -6.10
C TRP A 377 16.65 20.93 -4.66
N ARG A 378 17.30 21.89 -3.97
CA ARG A 378 16.95 22.40 -2.66
C ARG A 378 17.36 23.88 -2.59
N SER A 379 16.52 24.73 -2.00
CA SER A 379 16.74 26.19 -1.99
C SER A 379 17.99 26.59 -1.18
N SER A 380 18.21 25.93 -0.04
CA SER A 380 19.41 26.09 0.81
C SER A 380 19.57 24.80 1.63
N SER A 381 20.70 24.68 2.34
CA SER A 381 20.96 23.52 3.19
C SER A 381 19.88 23.29 4.26
N ASP A 382 19.29 24.35 4.78
CA ASP A 382 18.29 24.32 5.85
C ASP A 382 16.87 24.59 5.30
N SER A 383 16.69 24.52 3.97
CA SER A 383 15.42 24.83 3.35
C SER A 383 14.47 23.66 3.37
N ILE A 384 13.22 23.93 3.74
CA ILE A 384 12.10 23.03 3.56
C ILE A 384 11.74 22.85 2.07
N HIS A 385 12.15 23.80 1.21
CA HIS A 385 11.84 23.81 -0.22
C HIS A 385 12.82 22.91 -0.98
N SER A 386 12.32 21.81 -1.50
CA SER A 386 13.11 20.88 -2.30
C SER A 386 12.28 20.24 -3.42
N ALA A 387 12.98 19.76 -4.45
CA ALA A 387 12.38 18.99 -5.53
C ALA A 387 13.14 17.68 -5.72
N GLY A 388 12.40 16.60 -5.91
CA GLY A 388 12.93 15.29 -6.19
C GLY A 388 12.22 14.63 -7.37
N ILE A 389 12.91 13.72 -7.99
CA ILE A 389 12.38 12.85 -9.05
C ILE A 389 12.51 11.41 -8.64
N PHE A 390 11.62 10.57 -9.14
CA PHE A 390 11.73 9.13 -8.99
C PHE A 390 11.42 8.41 -10.29
N GLY A 391 11.88 7.17 -10.35
CA GLY A 391 11.51 6.24 -11.42
C GLY A 391 11.65 4.80 -10.95
N ARG A 392 10.71 3.96 -11.35
CA ARG A 392 10.71 2.52 -11.10
C ARG A 392 10.37 1.78 -12.38
N ILE A 393 11.06 0.69 -12.62
CA ILE A 393 10.79 -0.24 -13.71
C ILE A 393 10.81 -1.66 -13.18
N GLN A 394 9.88 -2.49 -13.65
CA GLN A 394 9.77 -3.90 -13.28
C GLN A 394 9.44 -4.76 -14.49
N THR A 395 9.96 -6.00 -14.52
CA THR A 395 9.69 -6.97 -15.59
C THR A 395 9.52 -8.38 -15.03
N ALA A 396 8.69 -9.18 -15.72
CA ALA A 396 8.39 -10.58 -15.39
C ALA A 396 8.28 -11.45 -16.65
N PRO A 397 8.35 -12.82 -16.55
CA PRO A 397 8.21 -13.73 -17.68
C PRO A 397 6.85 -13.62 -18.35
N GLY A 398 6.80 -13.19 -19.61
CA GLY A 398 5.55 -12.95 -20.33
C GLY A 398 4.75 -14.20 -20.74
N ASP A 399 5.26 -15.41 -20.51
CA ASP A 399 4.54 -16.64 -20.83
C ASP A 399 3.54 -17.07 -19.74
N ARG A 400 3.71 -16.55 -18.52
CA ARG A 400 2.88 -16.86 -17.34
C ARG A 400 2.39 -15.61 -16.60
N SER A 401 2.97 -14.46 -16.89
CA SER A 401 2.59 -13.16 -16.33
C SER A 401 1.70 -12.40 -17.32
N PRO A 402 0.48 -12.02 -16.93
CA PRO A 402 -0.37 -11.15 -17.74
C PRO A 402 0.30 -9.83 -18.10
N ILE A 403 0.96 -9.18 -17.14
CA ILE A 403 1.72 -7.94 -17.31
C ILE A 403 3.20 -8.26 -17.23
N ASN A 404 3.96 -8.01 -18.30
CA ASN A 404 5.37 -8.38 -18.31
C ASN A 404 6.36 -7.22 -18.20
N VAL A 405 5.89 -5.99 -18.38
CA VAL A 405 6.65 -4.76 -18.13
C VAL A 405 5.71 -3.73 -17.52
N ALA A 406 6.11 -3.14 -16.41
CA ALA A 406 5.42 -2.02 -15.77
C ALA A 406 6.44 -1.06 -15.18
N GLY A 407 6.03 0.18 -14.99
CA GLY A 407 6.89 1.18 -14.36
C GLY A 407 6.13 2.45 -14.03
N ASP A 408 6.79 3.27 -13.24
CA ASP A 408 6.30 4.59 -12.86
C ASP A 408 7.46 5.57 -12.71
N ALA A 409 7.15 6.86 -12.83
CA ALA A 409 8.08 7.95 -12.63
C ALA A 409 7.33 9.22 -12.25
N GLY A 410 8.00 10.15 -11.59
CA GLY A 410 7.37 11.41 -11.25
C GLY A 410 8.33 12.45 -10.70
N ILE A 411 7.75 13.60 -10.40
CA ILE A 411 8.42 14.73 -9.76
C ILE A 411 7.59 15.15 -8.55
N VAL A 412 8.28 15.44 -7.45
CA VAL A 412 7.67 15.91 -6.20
C VAL A 412 8.37 17.18 -5.77
N TYR A 413 7.58 18.20 -5.42
CA TYR A 413 8.04 19.43 -4.78
C TYR A 413 7.54 19.48 -3.35
N LYS A 414 8.45 19.66 -2.38
CA LYS A 414 8.17 19.77 -0.95
C LYS A 414 8.30 21.21 -0.47
N GLY A 415 7.56 21.57 0.58
CA GLY A 415 7.59 22.89 1.18
C GLY A 415 6.74 23.92 0.44
N ILE A 416 5.74 23.50 -0.33
CA ILE A 416 4.86 24.43 -1.04
C ILE A 416 4.14 25.34 -0.04
N PHE A 417 3.99 26.63 -0.37
CA PHE A 417 3.40 27.66 0.49
C PHE A 417 4.08 27.87 1.86
N GLY A 418 5.34 27.39 2.02
CA GLY A 418 6.12 27.61 3.24
C GLY A 418 5.86 26.64 4.38
N ASN A 419 5.07 25.60 4.16
CA ASN A 419 4.87 24.51 5.11
C ASN A 419 5.74 23.31 4.69
N GLU A 420 6.64 22.86 5.58
CA GLU A 420 7.58 21.75 5.30
C GLU A 420 6.91 20.40 5.04
N HIS A 421 5.70 20.22 5.55
CA HIS A 421 4.91 18.99 5.38
C HIS A 421 4.05 19.00 4.11
N ASP A 422 3.88 20.16 3.46
CA ASP A 422 3.11 20.26 2.23
C ASP A 422 3.94 19.81 1.03
N SER A 423 3.34 19.02 0.16
CA SER A 423 3.99 18.50 -1.03
C SER A 423 3.03 18.44 -2.20
N VAL A 424 3.51 18.71 -3.40
CA VAL A 424 2.77 18.49 -4.64
C VAL A 424 3.57 17.61 -5.57
N GLY A 425 2.89 16.71 -6.27
CA GLY A 425 3.53 15.79 -7.20
C GLY A 425 2.77 15.59 -8.49
N LEU A 426 3.51 15.27 -9.54
CA LEU A 426 2.99 14.77 -10.81
C LEU A 426 3.64 13.42 -11.08
N GLY A 427 2.82 12.36 -11.14
CA GLY A 427 3.24 10.99 -11.35
C GLY A 427 2.68 10.42 -12.65
N TYR A 428 3.42 9.56 -13.28
CA TYR A 428 3.03 8.79 -14.45
C TYR A 428 3.38 7.33 -14.24
N GLY A 429 2.47 6.42 -14.62
CA GLY A 429 2.75 5.01 -14.58
C GLY A 429 2.16 4.26 -15.77
N PHE A 430 2.64 3.06 -16.01
CA PHE A 430 2.14 2.18 -17.06
C PHE A 430 2.27 0.71 -16.72
N GLY A 431 1.37 -0.11 -17.32
CA GLY A 431 1.46 -1.57 -17.31
C GLY A 431 1.14 -2.15 -18.68
N SER A 432 2.03 -2.99 -19.21
CA SER A 432 1.92 -3.56 -20.55
C SER A 432 1.59 -5.04 -20.50
N PHE A 433 0.50 -5.43 -21.18
CA PHE A 433 0.18 -6.84 -21.35
C PHE A 433 1.26 -7.59 -22.11
N SER A 434 1.56 -8.79 -21.65
CA SER A 434 2.58 -9.65 -22.27
C SER A 434 2.21 -10.05 -23.69
N ASP A 435 3.22 -10.40 -24.49
CA ASP A 435 2.97 -10.88 -25.85
C ASP A 435 2.13 -12.15 -25.90
N ARG A 436 2.23 -13.02 -24.89
CA ARG A 436 1.39 -14.22 -24.75
C ARG A 436 -0.07 -13.85 -24.51
N ALA A 437 -0.33 -12.92 -23.59
CA ALA A 437 -1.69 -12.43 -23.34
C ALA A 437 -2.30 -11.76 -24.59
N ARG A 438 -1.49 -10.97 -25.32
CA ARG A 438 -1.93 -10.37 -26.60
C ARG A 438 -2.16 -11.41 -27.70
N GLN A 439 -1.37 -12.46 -27.74
CA GLN A 439 -1.60 -13.57 -28.68
C GLN A 439 -2.86 -14.36 -28.34
N TYR A 440 -3.15 -14.56 -27.04
CA TYR A 440 -4.42 -15.12 -26.61
C TYR A 440 -5.61 -14.30 -27.12
N ASP A 441 -5.56 -12.97 -27.00
CA ASP A 441 -6.61 -12.07 -27.51
C ASP A 441 -6.77 -12.18 -29.04
N ARG A 442 -5.66 -12.34 -29.80
CA ARG A 442 -5.72 -12.57 -31.26
C ARG A 442 -6.35 -13.91 -31.59
N ASP A 443 -6.00 -14.97 -30.86
CA ASP A 443 -6.60 -16.29 -30.99
C ASP A 443 -8.09 -16.26 -30.66
N TYR A 444 -8.47 -15.53 -29.59
CA TYR A 444 -9.87 -15.36 -29.21
C TYR A 444 -10.67 -14.63 -30.30
N ARG A 445 -10.07 -13.60 -30.90
CA ARG A 445 -10.63 -12.91 -32.07
C ARG A 445 -10.85 -13.86 -33.24
N TYR A 446 -9.92 -14.77 -33.47
CA TYR A 446 -10.02 -15.72 -34.58
C TYR A 446 -11.05 -16.81 -34.34
N PHE A 447 -11.09 -17.39 -33.15
CA PHE A 447 -11.93 -18.56 -32.86
C PHE A 447 -13.35 -18.22 -32.37
N ASN A 448 -13.53 -17.06 -31.71
CA ASN A 448 -14.76 -16.77 -30.97
C ASN A 448 -15.45 -15.49 -31.43
N ASP A 449 -14.78 -14.36 -31.45
CA ASP A 449 -15.37 -13.04 -31.75
C ASP A 449 -14.44 -12.20 -32.64
N PRO A 450 -14.75 -12.03 -33.93
CA PRO A 450 -13.92 -11.24 -34.86
C PRO A 450 -13.67 -9.78 -34.41
N ASN A 451 -14.52 -9.25 -33.55
CA ASN A 451 -14.42 -7.89 -33.03
C ASN A 451 -13.69 -7.81 -31.69
N TRP A 452 -13.24 -8.96 -31.14
CA TRP A 452 -12.49 -8.98 -29.88
C TRP A 452 -11.26 -8.10 -29.95
N ARG A 453 -11.03 -7.30 -28.90
CA ARG A 453 -9.90 -6.38 -28.87
C ARG A 453 -8.66 -7.05 -28.30
N VAL A 454 -7.51 -6.74 -28.92
CA VAL A 454 -6.20 -7.14 -28.39
C VAL A 454 -5.79 -6.08 -27.37
N ARG A 455 -5.57 -6.51 -26.13
CA ARG A 455 -5.10 -5.64 -25.05
C ARG A 455 -3.70 -5.10 -25.36
N GLY A 456 -3.43 -3.90 -24.88
CA GLY A 456 -2.16 -3.21 -25.05
C GLY A 456 -1.57 -2.77 -23.72
N THR A 457 -1.13 -1.52 -23.69
CA THR A 457 -0.59 -0.88 -22.49
C THR A 457 -1.65 0.06 -21.91
N GLU A 458 -1.88 -0.03 -20.60
CA GLU A 458 -2.56 0.99 -19.82
C GLU A 458 -1.55 2.01 -19.33
N HIS A 459 -1.94 3.27 -19.30
CA HIS A 459 -1.14 4.35 -18.73
C HIS A 459 -2.01 5.15 -17.75
N HIS A 460 -1.40 5.69 -16.70
CA HIS A 460 -2.08 6.63 -15.82
C HIS A 460 -1.20 7.84 -15.52
N LEU A 461 -1.85 8.97 -15.31
CA LEU A 461 -1.26 10.23 -14.86
C LEU A 461 -1.97 10.60 -13.57
N GLU A 462 -1.22 11.02 -12.56
CA GLU A 462 -1.75 11.45 -11.27
C GLU A 462 -1.13 12.78 -10.85
N MET A 463 -1.97 13.66 -10.32
CA MET A 463 -1.56 14.91 -9.68
C MET A 463 -2.13 14.93 -8.27
N THR A 464 -1.25 14.93 -7.28
CA THR A 464 -1.59 14.88 -5.86
C THR A 464 -0.99 16.07 -5.14
N TRP A 465 -1.77 16.66 -4.23
CA TRP A 465 -1.30 17.70 -3.33
C TRP A 465 -1.56 17.27 -1.88
N GLN A 466 -0.49 17.10 -1.10
CA GLN A 466 -0.53 16.84 0.33
C GLN A 466 -0.53 18.15 1.08
N ILE A 467 -1.50 18.34 1.97
CA ILE A 467 -1.70 19.52 2.80
C ILE A 467 -1.74 19.06 4.26
N GLN A 468 -0.78 19.49 5.05
CA GLN A 468 -0.83 19.28 6.50
C GLN A 468 -1.67 20.38 7.14
N ALA A 469 -2.98 20.13 7.29
CA ALA A 469 -3.94 21.10 7.79
C ALA A 469 -3.76 21.39 9.30
N THR A 470 -3.44 20.36 10.09
CA THR A 470 -3.03 20.41 11.49
C THR A 470 -1.97 19.33 11.72
N PRO A 471 -1.24 19.30 12.86
CA PRO A 471 -0.28 18.22 13.10
C PRO A 471 -0.85 16.80 13.01
N TRP A 472 -2.15 16.63 13.31
CA TRP A 472 -2.86 15.36 13.31
C TRP A 472 -3.79 15.13 12.10
N LEU A 473 -3.98 16.14 11.20
CA LEU A 473 -4.88 16.07 10.03
C LEU A 473 -4.13 16.40 8.74
N GLU A 474 -4.05 15.44 7.84
CA GLU A 474 -3.58 15.60 6.47
C GLU A 474 -4.77 15.53 5.50
N LEU A 475 -4.76 16.39 4.48
CA LEU A 475 -5.68 16.37 3.36
C LEU A 475 -4.92 16.18 2.05
N LYS A 476 -5.44 15.32 1.15
CA LYS A 476 -4.88 15.13 -0.20
C LYS A 476 -5.97 15.23 -1.25
N PRO A 477 -6.20 16.39 -1.87
CA PRO A 477 -6.90 16.46 -3.14
C PRO A 477 -6.07 15.78 -4.24
N ASP A 478 -6.75 15.02 -5.10
CA ASP A 478 -6.14 14.16 -6.09
C ASP A 478 -6.90 14.18 -7.41
N PHE A 479 -6.16 14.08 -8.51
CA PHE A 479 -6.68 13.93 -9.86
C PHE A 479 -5.92 12.83 -10.57
N GLN A 480 -6.65 11.85 -11.14
CA GLN A 480 -6.08 10.80 -11.97
C GLN A 480 -6.73 10.77 -13.35
N TYR A 481 -5.92 10.48 -14.37
CA TYR A 481 -6.40 10.23 -15.71
C TYR A 481 -5.81 8.94 -16.26
N ILE A 482 -6.69 7.96 -16.56
CA ILE A 482 -6.28 6.65 -17.04
C ILE A 482 -6.53 6.55 -18.55
N PHE A 483 -5.47 6.29 -19.29
CA PHE A 483 -5.50 6.08 -20.72
C PHE A 483 -5.55 4.58 -21.00
N ASN A 484 -6.44 4.18 -21.89
CA ASN A 484 -6.55 2.80 -22.34
C ASN A 484 -6.82 1.80 -21.20
N PRO A 485 -7.85 2.03 -20.35
CA PRO A 485 -8.13 1.22 -19.17
C PRO A 485 -8.17 -0.27 -19.48
N GLY A 486 -7.56 -1.11 -18.59
CA GLY A 486 -7.44 -2.55 -18.78
C GLY A 486 -6.67 -2.94 -20.04
N GLY A 487 -5.82 -2.06 -20.59
CA GLY A 487 -5.16 -2.26 -21.86
C GLY A 487 -6.07 -2.11 -23.08
N GLY A 488 -7.24 -1.49 -22.93
CA GLY A 488 -8.23 -1.28 -24.01
C GLY A 488 -9.31 -2.36 -24.06
N LEU A 489 -9.71 -2.89 -22.92
CA LEU A 489 -10.82 -3.82 -22.78
C LEU A 489 -12.12 -3.27 -23.37
N GLN A 490 -13.03 -4.16 -23.73
CA GLN A 490 -14.40 -3.84 -24.14
C GLN A 490 -15.38 -4.10 -23.00
N LEU A 491 -16.46 -3.32 -22.94
CA LEU A 491 -17.43 -3.30 -21.84
C LEU A 491 -18.14 -4.64 -21.59
N ASN A 492 -18.46 -5.40 -22.63
CA ASN A 492 -19.12 -6.71 -22.56
C ASN A 492 -18.92 -7.49 -23.85
N GLU A 493 -19.01 -8.81 -23.80
CA GLU A 493 -19.19 -9.66 -24.97
C GLU A 493 -20.43 -9.19 -25.74
N GLY A 494 -20.25 -8.85 -27.02
CA GLY A 494 -21.33 -8.37 -27.91
C GLY A 494 -21.48 -6.84 -28.05
N TYR A 495 -20.94 -6.03 -27.16
CA TYR A 495 -21.07 -4.56 -27.30
C TYR A 495 -19.91 -3.88 -28.04
N HIS A 496 -18.83 -4.56 -28.35
CA HIS A 496 -17.62 -4.08 -29.10
C HIS A 496 -17.15 -2.66 -28.78
N LYS A 497 -17.75 -2.02 -27.77
CA LYS A 497 -17.43 -0.64 -27.38
C LYS A 497 -16.26 -0.64 -26.41
N ARG A 498 -15.20 0.02 -26.79
CA ARG A 498 -14.03 0.24 -25.92
C ARG A 498 -14.45 1.04 -24.67
N ILE A 499 -13.92 0.65 -23.53
CA ILE A 499 -13.98 1.46 -22.32
C ILE A 499 -13.22 2.77 -22.60
N GLN A 500 -13.87 3.89 -22.30
CA GLN A 500 -13.30 5.22 -22.52
C GLN A 500 -12.24 5.49 -21.46
N ASN A 501 -11.27 6.36 -21.80
CA ASN A 501 -10.32 6.88 -20.81
C ASN A 501 -11.08 7.45 -19.61
N GLU A 502 -10.50 7.33 -18.44
CA GLU A 502 -11.15 7.62 -17.17
C GLU A 502 -10.57 8.90 -16.58
N ALA A 503 -11.44 9.86 -16.22
CA ALA A 503 -11.07 11.03 -15.45
C ALA A 503 -11.64 10.89 -14.04
N ILE A 504 -10.78 10.97 -13.03
CA ILE A 504 -11.11 10.66 -11.64
C ILE A 504 -10.63 11.80 -10.75
N PHE A 505 -11.50 12.21 -9.82
CA PHE A 505 -11.20 13.19 -8.79
C PHE A 505 -11.41 12.57 -7.42
N GLY A 506 -10.53 12.87 -6.49
CA GLY A 506 -10.59 12.37 -5.15
C GLY A 506 -10.17 13.37 -4.10
N LEU A 507 -10.58 13.09 -2.87
CA LEU A 507 -10.08 13.75 -1.68
C LEU A 507 -9.85 12.69 -0.61
N ARG A 508 -8.62 12.60 -0.11
CA ARG A 508 -8.25 11.80 1.06
C ARG A 508 -8.11 12.72 2.27
N SER A 509 -8.58 12.26 3.41
CA SER A 509 -8.22 12.79 4.72
C SER A 509 -7.58 11.70 5.56
N THR A 510 -6.47 12.01 6.22
CA THR A 510 -5.76 11.13 7.16
C THR A 510 -5.77 11.78 8.54
N VAL A 511 -6.24 11.07 9.55
CA VAL A 511 -6.29 11.51 10.95
C VAL A 511 -5.43 10.58 11.79
N ASN A 512 -4.48 11.15 12.51
CA ASN A 512 -3.67 10.46 13.51
C ASN A 512 -4.31 10.68 14.91
N PHE A 513 -4.64 9.57 15.59
CA PHE A 513 -5.30 9.61 16.90
C PHE A 513 -4.36 9.39 18.07
#